data_a2a8769328a0106e42fdb61b56d14fd4
#
_entry.id   a2a8769328a0106e42fdb61b56d14fd4
#
_cell.length_a   1.000
_cell.length_b   1.000
_cell.length_c   1.000
_cell.angle_alpha   90.00
_cell.angle_beta   90.00
_cell.angle_gamma   90.00
#
_symmetry.space_group_name_H-M   'P 1'
#
loop_
_entity.id
_entity.type
_entity.pdbx_description
1 polymer ?
#
loop_
_entity_poly.entity_id
_entity_poly.type
_entity_poly.pdbx_seq_one_letter_code
_entity_poly.pdbx_strand_id
1 'polypeptide(L)'
;MKIVLVIDQFDDANNGTTISARRFAQALKNHGNEVRVIATGKPADYKYAVRQMRFFPVVEHLITSQGMRLAIPNRHVFEKAAAWADVVHFMMPSPLGIMGLKHVEKLGIPHTAAFHCQPENITFTLHLGNSKRVNDFLHNRFRDSFYNRFTHIHCPSNMI
;
A
#
# COMPACT_ATOMS: atom_id res chain seq x y z
N MET A 1 6.46 5.23 19.26
CA MET A 1 5.50 5.89 18.36
C MET A 1 4.42 4.88 17.94
N LYS A 2 3.24 5.38 17.62
CA LYS A 2 2.13 4.60 17.04
C LYS A 2 2.13 4.74 15.53
N ILE A 3 2.41 3.68 14.82
CA ILE A 3 2.60 3.68 13.37
C ILE A 3 1.52 2.82 12.71
N VAL A 4 0.84 3.36 11.70
CA VAL A 4 -0.08 2.60 10.85
C VAL A 4 0.56 2.37 9.48
N LEU A 5 0.68 1.11 9.08
CA LEU A 5 1.08 0.73 7.73
C LEU A 5 -0.16 0.52 6.86
N VAL A 6 -0.20 1.13 5.67
CA VAL A 6 -1.28 0.96 4.71
C VAL A 6 -0.79 0.08 3.57
N ILE A 7 -1.37 -1.10 3.46
CA ILE A 7 -1.06 -2.10 2.42
C ILE A 7 -2.31 -2.92 2.11
N ASP A 8 -2.49 -3.31 0.86
CA ASP A 8 -3.69 -4.04 0.44
C ASP A 8 -3.79 -5.44 1.07
N GLN A 9 -2.65 -6.13 1.23
CA GLN A 9 -2.57 -7.49 1.77
C GLN A 9 -1.41 -7.58 2.76
N PHE A 10 -1.64 -8.24 3.92
CA PHE A 10 -0.62 -8.36 4.96
C PHE A 10 -0.48 -9.79 5.52
N ASP A 11 -1.57 -10.56 5.56
CA ASP A 11 -1.59 -11.87 6.23
C ASP A 11 -0.81 -12.94 5.45
N ASP A 12 -0.99 -12.99 4.13
CA ASP A 12 -0.36 -13.98 3.26
C ASP A 12 0.94 -13.40 2.68
N ALA A 13 2.08 -13.93 3.09
CA ALA A 13 3.41 -13.50 2.61
C ALA A 13 3.76 -14.18 1.26
N ASN A 14 2.92 -14.00 0.25
CA ASN A 14 3.01 -14.65 -1.06
C ASN A 14 3.52 -13.73 -2.18
N ASN A 15 3.87 -12.49 -1.86
CA ASN A 15 4.50 -11.54 -2.80
C ASN A 15 5.55 -10.67 -2.09
N GLY A 16 6.46 -10.09 -2.87
CA GLY A 16 7.59 -9.32 -2.36
C GLY A 16 7.19 -8.11 -1.51
N THR A 17 6.14 -7.39 -1.90
CA THR A 17 5.65 -6.21 -1.17
C THR A 17 5.13 -6.60 0.23
N THR A 18 4.36 -7.69 0.32
CA THR A 18 3.85 -8.18 1.61
C THR A 18 4.98 -8.67 2.52
N ILE A 19 5.96 -9.39 1.96
CA ILE A 19 7.15 -9.83 2.71
C ILE A 19 7.91 -8.63 3.26
N SER A 20 8.16 -7.61 2.44
CA SER A 20 8.83 -6.38 2.83
C SER A 20 8.06 -5.63 3.91
N ALA A 21 6.75 -5.48 3.76
CA ALA A 21 5.89 -4.83 4.76
C ALA A 21 5.91 -5.53 6.11
N ARG A 22 5.89 -6.88 6.13
CA ARG A 22 5.97 -7.65 7.38
C ARG A 22 7.33 -7.50 8.06
N ARG A 23 8.41 -7.54 7.29
CA ARG A 23 9.78 -7.30 7.82
C ARG A 23 9.91 -5.88 8.38
N PHE A 24 9.38 -4.89 7.65
CA PHE A 24 9.38 -3.50 8.09
C PHE A 24 8.56 -3.31 9.37
N ALA A 25 7.34 -3.88 9.45
CA ALA A 25 6.52 -3.87 10.65
C ALA A 25 7.24 -4.49 11.85
N GLN A 26 7.93 -5.64 11.64
CA GLN A 26 8.68 -6.30 12.69
C GLN A 26 9.88 -5.47 13.16
N ALA A 27 10.63 -4.87 12.23
CA ALA A 27 11.74 -3.99 12.54
C ALA A 27 11.28 -2.79 13.37
N LEU A 28 10.18 -2.14 12.99
CA LEU A 28 9.61 -1.03 13.76
C LEU A 28 9.21 -1.44 15.18
N LYS A 29 8.60 -2.61 15.35
CA LYS A 29 8.26 -3.17 16.68
C LYS A 29 9.51 -3.45 17.51
N ASN A 30 10.55 -4.02 16.91
CA ASN A 30 11.82 -4.28 17.60
C ASN A 30 12.50 -2.99 18.07
N HIS A 31 12.21 -1.85 17.44
CA HIS A 31 12.66 -0.51 17.88
C HIS A 31 11.67 0.18 18.84
N GLY A 32 10.79 -0.58 19.49
CA GLY A 32 9.90 -0.07 20.54
C GLY A 32 8.68 0.70 20.03
N ASN A 33 8.30 0.56 18.76
CA ASN A 33 7.10 1.20 18.24
C ASN A 33 5.88 0.26 18.31
N GLU A 34 4.70 0.86 18.49
CA GLU A 34 3.43 0.17 18.31
C GLU A 34 3.05 0.22 16.82
N VAL A 35 2.83 -0.93 16.18
CA VAL A 35 2.52 -1.01 14.76
C VAL A 35 1.19 -1.69 14.53
N ARG A 36 0.30 -1.00 13.81
CA ARG A 36 -0.94 -1.56 13.27
C ARG A 36 -0.94 -1.45 11.76
N VAL A 37 -1.83 -2.21 11.11
CA VAL A 37 -1.94 -2.22 9.65
C VAL A 37 -3.37 -1.95 9.21
N ILE A 38 -3.54 -1.27 8.06
CA ILE A 38 -4.80 -1.27 7.30
C ILE A 38 -4.58 -2.23 6.14
N ALA A 39 -5.34 -3.34 6.12
CA ALA A 39 -5.21 -4.38 5.09
C ALA A 39 -6.50 -5.19 4.94
N THR A 40 -6.58 -5.97 3.85
CA THR A 40 -7.64 -6.99 3.70
C THR A 40 -7.48 -8.12 4.72
N GLY A 41 -8.52 -8.92 4.87
CA GLY A 41 -8.53 -10.13 5.72
C GLY A 41 -9.38 -9.97 6.98
N LYS A 42 -9.18 -10.86 7.96
CA LYS A 42 -9.94 -10.83 9.21
C LYS A 42 -9.44 -9.71 10.14
N PRO A 43 -10.32 -9.06 10.90
CA PRO A 43 -9.93 -8.12 11.94
C PRO A 43 -9.03 -8.79 12.99
N ALA A 44 -8.07 -8.03 13.51
CA ALA A 44 -7.19 -8.44 14.61
C ALA A 44 -6.76 -7.19 15.40
N ASP A 45 -6.21 -7.33 16.59
CA ASP A 45 -5.80 -6.21 17.44
C ASP A 45 -4.78 -5.29 16.77
N TYR A 46 -3.94 -5.88 15.91
CA TYR A 46 -2.93 -5.16 15.13
C TYR A 46 -3.44 -4.70 13.76
N LYS A 47 -4.72 -4.99 13.38
CA LYS A 47 -5.19 -4.76 12.01
C LYS A 47 -6.57 -4.13 11.95
N TYR A 48 -6.65 -3.05 11.22
CA TYR A 48 -7.89 -2.44 10.74
C TYR A 48 -8.26 -3.09 9.40
N ALA A 49 -9.22 -4.01 9.43
CA ALA A 49 -9.60 -4.77 8.23
C ALA A 49 -10.43 -3.93 7.26
N VAL A 50 -10.11 -4.04 5.98
CA VAL A 50 -10.87 -3.49 4.85
C VAL A 50 -11.32 -4.61 3.91
N ARG A 51 -12.35 -4.36 3.12
CA ARG A 51 -12.87 -5.34 2.17
C ARG A 51 -11.91 -5.51 1.00
N GLN A 52 -11.79 -6.73 0.49
CA GLN A 52 -11.10 -7.01 -0.76
C GLN A 52 -11.95 -6.50 -1.94
N MET A 53 -11.28 -5.86 -2.90
CA MET A 53 -11.88 -5.50 -4.20
C MET A 53 -12.08 -6.76 -5.02
N ARG A 54 -13.24 -6.87 -5.66
CA ARG A 54 -13.58 -7.98 -6.55
C ARG A 54 -13.58 -7.48 -7.99
N PHE A 55 -13.11 -8.30 -8.91
CA PHE A 55 -13.04 -8.03 -10.33
C PHE A 55 -13.80 -9.08 -11.13
N PHE A 56 -13.95 -8.88 -12.44
CA PHE A 56 -14.40 -9.93 -13.32
C PHE A 56 -13.45 -11.13 -13.26
N PRO A 57 -13.93 -12.38 -13.44
CA PRO A 57 -13.16 -13.60 -13.18
C PRO A 57 -11.77 -13.64 -13.84
N VAL A 58 -11.65 -13.18 -15.07
CA VAL A 58 -10.38 -13.15 -15.82
C VAL A 58 -9.36 -12.19 -15.15
N VAL A 59 -9.80 -10.99 -14.78
CA VAL A 59 -8.94 -9.98 -14.11
C VAL A 59 -8.62 -10.41 -12.68
N GLU A 60 -9.60 -10.97 -11.96
CA GLU A 60 -9.40 -11.52 -10.62
C GLU A 60 -8.35 -12.62 -10.65
N HIS A 61 -8.44 -13.56 -11.59
CA HIS A 61 -7.46 -14.64 -11.76
C HIS A 61 -6.06 -14.09 -12.03
N LEU A 62 -5.94 -13.09 -12.93
CA LEU A 62 -4.66 -12.47 -13.27
C LEU A 62 -3.99 -11.82 -12.06
N ILE A 63 -4.75 -11.05 -11.26
CA ILE A 63 -4.24 -10.38 -10.06
C ILE A 63 -3.88 -11.40 -8.98
N THR A 64 -4.74 -12.39 -8.74
CA THR A 64 -4.53 -13.37 -7.67
C THR A 64 -3.45 -14.39 -8.00
N SER A 65 -3.22 -14.72 -9.28
CA SER A 65 -2.11 -15.59 -9.71
C SER A 65 -0.73 -15.00 -9.40
N GLN A 66 -0.65 -13.67 -9.28
CA GLN A 66 0.55 -12.95 -8.82
C GLN A 66 0.64 -12.83 -7.29
N GLY A 67 -0.23 -13.53 -6.55
CA GLY A 67 -0.31 -13.42 -5.11
C GLY A 67 -0.81 -12.05 -4.61
N MET A 68 -1.45 -11.27 -5.48
CA MET A 68 -1.92 -9.92 -5.14
C MET A 68 -3.42 -9.90 -4.83
N ARG A 69 -3.80 -9.03 -3.91
CA ARG A 69 -5.20 -8.68 -3.61
C ARG A 69 -5.27 -7.19 -3.44
N LEU A 70 -6.24 -6.54 -4.08
CA LEU A 70 -6.48 -5.11 -3.90
C LEU A 70 -7.60 -4.88 -2.88
N ALA A 71 -7.52 -3.78 -2.16
CA ALA A 71 -8.44 -3.44 -1.10
C ALA A 71 -9.34 -2.27 -1.48
N ILE A 72 -10.58 -2.30 -0.99
CA ILE A 72 -11.50 -1.17 -1.09
C ILE A 72 -11.22 -0.20 0.05
N PRO A 73 -10.87 1.07 -0.23
CA PRO A 73 -10.66 2.06 0.81
C PRO A 73 -11.97 2.32 1.57
N ASN A 74 -11.86 2.48 2.89
CA ASN A 74 -12.99 2.77 3.76
C ASN A 74 -12.66 3.97 4.66
N ARG A 75 -13.41 5.04 4.50
CA ARG A 75 -13.20 6.30 5.23
C ARG A 75 -13.17 6.10 6.75
N HIS A 76 -14.12 5.39 7.32
CA HIS A 76 -14.18 5.19 8.77
C HIS A 76 -13.01 4.39 9.32
N VAL A 77 -12.49 3.45 8.51
CA VAL A 77 -11.27 2.70 8.88
C VAL A 77 -10.08 3.65 8.96
N PHE A 78 -9.92 4.55 7.98
CA PHE A 78 -8.85 5.56 8.00
C PHE A 78 -9.01 6.55 9.14
N GLU A 79 -10.22 7.04 9.41
CA GLU A 79 -10.50 7.93 10.55
C GLU A 79 -10.13 7.26 11.88
N LYS A 80 -10.54 6.01 12.09
CA LYS A 80 -10.22 5.24 13.30
C LYS A 80 -8.73 4.99 13.44
N ALA A 81 -8.06 4.63 12.36
CA ALA A 81 -6.61 4.39 12.34
C ALA A 81 -5.82 5.68 12.58
N ALA A 82 -6.21 6.78 11.96
CA ALA A 82 -5.61 8.10 12.11
C ALA A 82 -5.75 8.64 13.54
N ALA A 83 -6.91 8.45 14.19
CA ALA A 83 -7.12 8.84 15.58
C ALA A 83 -6.20 8.12 16.57
N TRP A 84 -5.67 6.96 16.19
CA TRP A 84 -4.72 6.19 16.99
C TRP A 84 -3.26 6.48 16.64
N ALA A 85 -2.96 6.83 15.38
CA ALA A 85 -1.61 6.88 14.83
C ALA A 85 -0.90 8.23 15.10
N ASP A 86 0.40 8.17 15.37
CA ASP A 86 1.29 9.33 15.30
C ASP A 86 1.74 9.58 13.86
N VAL A 87 1.86 8.50 13.05
CA VAL A 87 2.26 8.55 11.63
C VAL A 87 1.62 7.42 10.83
N VAL A 88 1.29 7.69 9.57
CA VAL A 88 0.77 6.70 8.62
C VAL A 88 1.79 6.48 7.51
N HIS A 89 2.19 5.23 7.27
CA HIS A 89 3.13 4.84 6.24
C HIS A 89 2.43 4.03 5.14
N PHE A 90 2.51 4.53 3.91
CA PHE A 90 1.88 3.92 2.74
C PHE A 90 2.87 3.06 1.97
N MET A 91 2.57 1.78 1.76
CA MET A 91 3.48 0.84 1.11
C MET A 91 3.46 0.93 -0.42
N MET A 92 2.37 1.38 -1.04
CA MET A 92 2.24 1.43 -2.50
C MET A 92 1.08 2.33 -2.97
N PRO A 93 1.12 2.83 -4.24
CA PRO A 93 0.10 3.67 -4.85
C PRO A 93 -1.10 2.87 -5.37
N SER A 94 -1.62 1.96 -4.56
CA SER A 94 -2.86 1.22 -4.86
C SER A 94 -4.10 2.11 -4.70
N PRO A 95 -5.30 1.66 -5.12
CA PRO A 95 -6.55 2.36 -4.81
C PRO A 95 -6.71 2.64 -3.31
N LEU A 96 -6.34 1.67 -2.45
CA LEU A 96 -6.32 1.86 -1.00
C LEU A 96 -5.36 2.98 -0.59
N GLY A 97 -4.14 2.97 -1.13
CA GLY A 97 -3.11 3.97 -0.82
C GLY A 97 -3.50 5.37 -1.27
N ILE A 98 -3.88 5.54 -2.55
CA ILE A 98 -4.22 6.85 -3.13
C ILE A 98 -5.44 7.49 -2.45
N MET A 99 -6.49 6.70 -2.21
CA MET A 99 -7.69 7.24 -1.55
C MET A 99 -7.49 7.41 -0.05
N GLY A 100 -6.73 6.51 0.57
CA GLY A 100 -6.37 6.60 1.99
C GLY A 100 -5.54 7.84 2.29
N LEU A 101 -4.58 8.17 1.43
CA LEU A 101 -3.77 9.37 1.54
C LEU A 101 -4.63 10.64 1.62
N LYS A 102 -5.65 10.76 0.77
CA LYS A 102 -6.59 11.91 0.81
C LYS A 102 -7.32 12.05 2.15
N HIS A 103 -7.60 10.95 2.85
CA HIS A 103 -8.21 10.98 4.17
C HIS A 103 -7.21 11.38 5.24
N VAL A 104 -6.00 10.82 5.21
CA VAL A 104 -4.94 11.10 6.18
C VAL A 104 -4.50 12.57 6.11
N GLU A 105 -4.36 13.13 4.91
CA GLU A 105 -4.04 14.56 4.71
C GLU A 105 -5.12 15.49 5.28
N LYS A 106 -6.41 15.17 5.02
CA LYS A 106 -7.51 15.97 5.58
C LYS A 106 -7.54 15.99 7.11
N LEU A 107 -7.01 14.93 7.73
CA LEU A 107 -6.91 14.81 9.18
C LEU A 107 -5.61 15.42 9.74
N GLY A 108 -4.71 15.90 8.88
CA GLY A 108 -3.45 16.52 9.27
C GLY A 108 -2.44 15.58 9.91
N ILE A 109 -2.58 14.25 9.68
CA ILE A 109 -1.68 13.25 10.27
C ILE A 109 -0.38 13.18 9.45
N PRO A 110 0.80 13.19 10.09
CA PRO A 110 2.08 12.96 9.43
C PRO A 110 2.07 11.65 8.64
N HIS A 111 2.60 11.68 7.42
CA HIS A 111 2.58 10.51 6.56
C HIS A 111 3.83 10.41 5.70
N THR A 112 4.19 9.16 5.40
CA THR A 112 5.35 8.79 4.59
C THR A 112 4.94 7.67 3.61
N ALA A 113 5.76 7.42 2.59
CA ALA A 113 5.52 6.35 1.64
C ALA A 113 6.74 5.47 1.43
N ALA A 114 6.51 4.28 0.86
CA ALA A 114 7.55 3.44 0.30
C ALA A 114 7.36 3.27 -1.20
N PHE A 115 8.47 3.13 -1.93
CA PHE A 115 8.48 2.84 -3.35
C PHE A 115 8.67 1.34 -3.58
N HIS A 116 7.58 0.58 -3.54
CA HIS A 116 7.60 -0.88 -3.75
C HIS A 116 6.92 -1.32 -5.06
N CYS A 117 6.30 -0.41 -5.80
CA CYS A 117 5.57 -0.74 -7.00
C CYS A 117 6.15 0.00 -8.21
N GLN A 118 6.86 -0.75 -9.05
CA GLN A 118 7.31 -0.26 -10.35
C GLN A 118 6.21 -0.47 -11.40
N PRO A 119 5.86 0.54 -12.21
CA PRO A 119 4.86 0.41 -13.28
C PRO A 119 5.13 -0.75 -14.25
N GLU A 120 6.40 -1.05 -14.52
CA GLU A 120 6.84 -2.16 -15.37
C GLU A 120 6.34 -3.51 -14.86
N ASN A 121 6.29 -3.71 -13.55
CA ASN A 121 5.74 -4.94 -12.96
C ASN A 121 4.24 -5.08 -13.23
N ILE A 122 3.52 -3.96 -13.28
CA ILE A 122 2.08 -3.95 -13.59
C ILE A 122 1.87 -4.30 -15.06
N THR A 123 2.59 -3.66 -15.97
CA THR A 123 2.44 -3.91 -17.41
C THR A 123 2.87 -5.33 -17.80
N PHE A 124 3.90 -5.86 -17.14
CA PHE A 124 4.32 -7.25 -17.30
C PHE A 124 3.22 -8.21 -16.82
N THR A 125 2.68 -7.98 -15.62
CA THR A 125 1.58 -8.79 -15.05
C THR A 125 0.34 -8.79 -15.93
N LEU A 126 -0.01 -7.65 -16.53
CA LEU A 126 -1.17 -7.53 -17.41
C LEU A 126 -0.90 -8.01 -18.84
N HIS A 127 0.26 -8.60 -19.13
CA HIS A 127 0.66 -9.05 -20.49
C HIS A 127 0.61 -7.93 -21.54
N LEU A 128 0.76 -6.66 -21.12
CA LEU A 128 0.77 -5.50 -22.01
C LEU A 128 2.14 -5.26 -22.67
N GLY A 129 3.08 -6.18 -22.44
CA GLY A 129 4.46 -6.06 -22.89
C GLY A 129 5.21 -4.92 -22.20
N ASN A 130 6.41 -4.61 -22.67
CA ASN A 130 7.20 -3.48 -22.17
C ASN A 130 6.86 -2.19 -22.95
N SER A 131 5.59 -1.81 -22.96
CA SER A 131 5.14 -0.60 -23.66
C SER A 131 5.61 0.65 -22.91
N LYS A 132 6.63 1.32 -23.46
CA LYS A 132 7.16 2.58 -22.90
C LYS A 132 6.06 3.61 -22.63
N ARG A 133 5.10 3.77 -23.55
CA ARG A 133 4.00 4.75 -23.40
C ARG A 133 3.11 4.44 -22.20
N VAL A 134 2.80 3.15 -21.97
CA VAL A 134 1.97 2.72 -20.83
C VAL A 134 2.75 2.89 -19.53
N ASN A 135 4.01 2.51 -19.52
CA ASN A 135 4.87 2.70 -18.34
C ASN A 135 5.03 4.18 -18.00
N ASP A 136 5.35 5.03 -18.95
CA ASP A 136 5.47 6.48 -18.76
C ASP A 136 4.15 7.09 -18.23
N PHE A 137 3.00 6.65 -18.74
CA PHE A 137 1.69 7.07 -18.23
C PHE A 137 1.48 6.64 -16.77
N LEU A 138 1.79 5.41 -16.42
CA LEU A 138 1.67 4.91 -15.05
C LEU A 138 2.65 5.60 -14.09
N HIS A 139 3.89 5.82 -14.51
CA HIS A 139 4.88 6.60 -13.74
C HIS A 139 4.37 8.00 -13.43
N ASN A 140 3.92 8.73 -14.46
CA ASN A 140 3.36 10.06 -14.29
C ASN A 140 2.13 10.03 -13.38
N ARG A 141 1.25 9.05 -13.55
CA ARG A 141 0.05 8.90 -12.74
C ARG A 141 0.37 8.63 -11.27
N PHE A 142 1.30 7.75 -10.97
CA PHE A 142 1.74 7.46 -9.59
C PHE A 142 2.47 8.64 -8.98
N ARG A 143 3.37 9.28 -9.73
CA ARG A 143 4.05 10.50 -9.30
C ARG A 143 3.03 11.56 -8.88
N ASP A 144 2.11 11.93 -9.79
CA ASP A 144 1.23 13.08 -9.60
C ASP A 144 0.09 12.81 -8.60
N SER A 145 -0.44 11.58 -8.58
CA SER A 145 -1.56 11.24 -7.68
C SER A 145 -1.12 10.78 -6.29
N PHE A 146 0.15 10.43 -6.11
CA PHE A 146 0.61 9.82 -4.88
C PHE A 146 1.98 10.32 -4.42
N TYR A 147 3.09 10.04 -5.12
CA TYR A 147 4.44 10.26 -4.61
C TYR A 147 4.80 11.73 -4.39
N ASN A 148 4.34 12.66 -5.24
CA ASN A 148 4.58 14.11 -5.06
C ASN A 148 3.93 14.72 -3.80
N ARG A 149 3.11 13.93 -3.09
CA ARG A 149 2.43 14.37 -1.86
C ARG A 149 3.19 14.01 -0.59
N PHE A 150 4.35 13.36 -0.71
CA PHE A 150 5.18 12.95 0.41
C PHE A 150 6.49 13.73 0.45
N THR A 151 6.89 14.13 1.65
CA THR A 151 8.22 14.70 1.89
C THR A 151 9.28 13.62 2.12
N HIS A 152 8.86 12.40 2.50
CA HIS A 152 9.75 11.27 2.78
C HIS A 152 9.22 10.01 2.10
N ILE A 153 10.06 9.44 1.23
CA ILE A 153 9.79 8.20 0.53
C ILE A 153 10.92 7.22 0.83
N HIS A 154 10.57 6.06 1.39
CA HIS A 154 11.48 4.95 1.61
C HIS A 154 11.68 4.16 0.31
N CYS A 155 12.91 4.09 -0.17
CA CYS A 155 13.29 3.26 -1.31
C CYS A 155 13.99 1.99 -0.79
N PRO A 156 13.55 0.79 -1.19
CA PRO A 156 14.08 -0.48 -0.65
C PRO A 156 15.49 -0.82 -1.18
N SER A 157 15.98 -0.11 -2.18
CA SER A 157 17.33 -0.27 -2.74
C SER A 157 17.87 1.03 -3.30
N ASN A 158 19.20 1.08 -3.49
CA ASN A 158 19.88 2.22 -4.14
C ASN A 158 19.70 2.24 -5.68
N MET A 159 18.94 1.30 -6.24
CA MET A 159 18.67 1.21 -7.68
C MET A 159 17.38 1.90 -8.12
N ILE A 160 16.70 2.57 -7.18
CA ILE A 160 15.43 3.25 -7.43
C ILE A 160 15.63 4.75 -7.26
#